data_36e89391ba048482618877e4f636b455
#
_entry.id   36e89391ba048482618877e4f636b455
#
_cell.length_a   1.000
_cell.length_b   1.000
_cell.length_c   1.000
_cell.angle_alpha   90.00
_cell.angle_beta   90.00
_cell.angle_gamma   90.00
#
_symmetry.space_group_name_H-M   'P 1'
#
loop_
_entity.id
_entity.type
_entity.pdbx_description
1 polymer ?
#
loop_
_entity_poly.entity_id
_entity_poly.type
_entity_poly.pdbx_seq_one_letter_code
_entity_poly.pdbx_strand_id
1 'polypeptide(L)'
;MPDLHLRRDFLSAEVRAGDRALDLGCGAGAFTAILAAKSVSVIGIDVAEAALRRARAEHPGLDFRLAPLDGDLPLEDSSLDVVWASEVIEHVSDTARWLSEVRRVLAPRGRLLVTTPDHPRLALALRGIERYSEPVGDHLHLYTRRSLAGLLDEFGFTQVTVRGVGGVPGWRRMLLARGER
;
A
#
# COMPACT_ATOMS: atom_id res chain seq x y z
N MET A 1 -3.68 13.06 8.38
CA MET A 1 -3.09 12.45 7.17
C MET A 1 -3.51 13.27 5.95
N PRO A 2 -2.58 13.84 5.20
CA PRO A 2 -2.93 14.55 3.96
C PRO A 2 -3.57 13.59 2.96
N ASP A 3 -4.54 14.10 2.21
CA ASP A 3 -5.20 13.38 1.10
C ASP A 3 -5.92 12.05 1.49
N LEU A 4 -6.34 11.91 2.76
CA LEU A 4 -7.05 10.72 3.26
C LEU A 4 -8.31 10.39 2.42
N HIS A 5 -9.04 11.40 1.97
CA HIS A 5 -10.23 11.22 1.13
C HIS A 5 -9.89 10.58 -0.21
N LEU A 6 -8.77 10.97 -0.86
CA LEU A 6 -8.34 10.39 -2.14
C LEU A 6 -7.97 8.90 -2.01
N ARG A 7 -7.32 8.52 -0.90
CA ARG A 7 -7.00 7.12 -0.60
C ARG A 7 -8.27 6.31 -0.36
N ARG A 8 -9.20 6.87 0.45
CA ARG A 8 -10.47 6.23 0.75
C ARG A 8 -11.33 6.02 -0.51
N ASP A 9 -11.39 7.03 -1.38
CA ASP A 9 -12.14 6.95 -2.62
C ASP A 9 -11.52 5.91 -3.57
N PHE A 10 -10.19 5.88 -3.68
CA PHE A 10 -9.49 4.88 -4.46
C PHE A 10 -9.74 3.46 -3.94
N LEU A 11 -9.51 3.21 -2.64
CA LEU A 11 -9.79 1.93 -2.02
C LEU A 11 -11.24 1.51 -2.24
N SER A 12 -12.19 2.42 -2.03
CA SER A 12 -13.61 2.15 -2.15
C SER A 12 -14.05 1.83 -3.58
N ALA A 13 -13.39 2.37 -4.58
CA ALA A 13 -13.66 2.09 -6.00
C ALA A 13 -13.13 0.71 -6.44
N GLU A 14 -12.06 0.22 -5.81
CA GLU A 14 -11.38 -1.01 -6.22
C GLU A 14 -11.82 -2.25 -5.44
N VAL A 15 -12.31 -2.09 -4.20
CA VAL A 15 -12.77 -3.20 -3.36
C VAL A 15 -14.17 -3.62 -3.74
N ARG A 16 -14.36 -4.92 -3.91
CA ARG A 16 -15.64 -5.56 -4.30
C ARG A 16 -16.30 -6.22 -3.09
N ALA A 17 -17.61 -6.31 -3.12
CA ALA A 17 -18.33 -7.08 -2.11
C ALA A 17 -17.88 -8.55 -2.14
N GLY A 18 -17.56 -9.10 -0.97
CA GLY A 18 -17.10 -10.48 -0.84
C GLY A 18 -15.59 -10.70 -1.01
N ASP A 19 -14.79 -9.67 -1.29
CA ASP A 19 -13.34 -9.79 -1.31
C ASP A 19 -12.78 -10.26 0.04
N ARG A 20 -11.77 -11.11 0.01
CA ARG A 20 -10.88 -11.40 1.15
C ARG A 20 -9.74 -10.39 1.09
N ALA A 21 -9.62 -9.55 2.10
CA ALA A 21 -8.78 -8.37 2.06
C ALA A 21 -7.64 -8.43 3.08
N LEU A 22 -6.49 -7.87 2.71
CA LEU A 22 -5.39 -7.55 3.60
C LEU A 22 -5.14 -6.04 3.61
N ASP A 23 -5.04 -5.46 4.81
CA ASP A 23 -4.49 -4.13 5.03
C ASP A 23 -3.06 -4.28 5.55
N LEU A 24 -2.08 -4.14 4.67
CA LEU A 24 -0.66 -4.33 4.95
C LEU A 24 -0.03 -2.98 5.32
N GLY A 25 0.49 -2.88 6.55
CA GLY A 25 0.85 -1.61 7.20
C GLY A 25 -0.39 -0.90 7.75
N CYS A 26 -1.25 -1.63 8.46
CA CYS A 26 -2.59 -1.17 8.84
C CYS A 26 -2.61 -0.03 9.89
N GLY A 27 -1.49 0.20 10.59
CA GLY A 27 -1.42 1.22 11.64
C GLY A 27 -2.48 1.02 12.73
N ALA A 28 -3.28 2.05 12.99
CA ALA A 28 -4.40 2.00 13.94
C ALA A 28 -5.70 1.42 13.33
N GLY A 29 -5.67 0.82 12.15
CA GLY A 29 -6.79 0.06 11.58
C GLY A 29 -7.84 0.87 10.83
N ALA A 30 -7.58 2.15 10.52
CA ALA A 30 -8.57 3.00 9.86
C ALA A 30 -9.00 2.47 8.48
N PHE A 31 -8.06 2.00 7.65
CA PHE A 31 -8.36 1.38 6.36
C PHE A 31 -8.87 -0.05 6.50
N THR A 32 -8.40 -0.78 7.52
CA THR A 32 -8.94 -2.11 7.87
C THR A 32 -10.45 -2.05 8.11
N ALA A 33 -10.92 -1.03 8.86
CA ALA A 33 -12.34 -0.82 9.10
C ALA A 33 -13.13 -0.48 7.82
N ILE A 34 -12.53 0.30 6.90
CA ILE A 34 -13.15 0.60 5.59
C ILE A 34 -13.26 -0.66 4.74
N LEU A 35 -12.24 -1.50 4.72
CA LEU A 35 -12.23 -2.79 4.03
C LEU A 35 -13.31 -3.71 4.62
N ALA A 36 -13.40 -3.81 5.95
CA ALA A 36 -14.36 -4.66 6.64
C ALA A 36 -15.81 -4.33 6.31
N ALA A 37 -16.10 -3.07 5.96
CA ALA A 37 -17.46 -2.66 5.56
C ALA A 37 -17.91 -3.25 4.20
N LYS A 38 -17.00 -3.76 3.37
CA LYS A 38 -17.27 -4.30 2.03
C LYS A 38 -16.82 -5.74 1.86
N SER A 39 -15.71 -6.12 2.48
CA SER A 39 -15.06 -7.42 2.34
C SER A 39 -15.76 -8.49 3.17
N VAL A 40 -15.67 -9.76 2.75
CA VAL A 40 -16.16 -10.91 3.52
C VAL A 40 -15.26 -11.21 4.70
N SER A 41 -13.96 -10.94 4.55
CA SER A 41 -12.98 -11.03 5.62
C SER A 41 -11.88 -9.99 5.40
N VAL A 42 -11.31 -9.48 6.50
CA VAL A 42 -10.20 -8.54 6.47
C VAL A 42 -9.20 -8.89 7.58
N ILE A 43 -7.93 -8.79 7.23
CA ILE A 43 -6.82 -8.92 8.17
C ILE A 43 -6.00 -7.63 8.08
N GLY A 44 -5.68 -7.01 9.22
CA GLY A 44 -4.72 -5.93 9.31
C GLY A 44 -3.36 -6.47 9.77
N ILE A 45 -2.28 -6.14 9.08
CA ILE A 45 -0.91 -6.50 9.48
C ILE A 45 -0.09 -5.23 9.65
N ASP A 46 0.69 -5.18 10.74
CA ASP A 46 1.65 -4.09 10.99
C ASP A 46 2.87 -4.62 11.73
N VAL A 47 4.00 -3.92 11.62
CA VAL A 47 5.24 -4.22 12.35
C VAL A 47 5.25 -3.62 13.76
N ALA A 48 4.40 -2.63 14.02
CA ALA A 48 4.38 -1.86 15.25
C ALA A 48 3.30 -2.36 16.22
N GLU A 49 3.68 -3.14 17.22
CA GLU A 49 2.74 -3.63 18.24
C GLU A 49 1.97 -2.48 18.92
N ALA A 50 2.60 -1.30 19.08
CA ALA A 50 1.93 -0.13 19.65
C ALA A 50 0.78 0.38 18.77
N ALA A 51 0.91 0.29 17.44
CA ALA A 51 -0.15 0.62 16.49
C ALA A 51 -1.28 -0.42 16.56
N LEU A 52 -0.92 -1.71 16.59
CA LEU A 52 -1.89 -2.81 16.68
C LEU A 52 -2.69 -2.80 17.98
N ARG A 53 -2.09 -2.41 19.11
CA ARG A 53 -2.85 -2.22 20.35
C ARG A 53 -3.94 -1.15 20.21
N ARG A 54 -3.64 -0.04 19.52
CA ARG A 54 -4.64 1.00 19.22
C ARG A 54 -5.72 0.46 18.27
N ALA A 55 -5.29 -0.24 17.20
CA ALA A 55 -6.20 -0.84 16.24
C ALA A 55 -7.21 -1.78 16.91
N ARG A 56 -6.76 -2.67 17.78
CA ARG A 56 -7.63 -3.60 18.53
C ARG A 56 -8.56 -2.87 19.51
N ALA A 57 -8.11 -1.75 20.08
CA ALA A 57 -8.95 -0.94 20.97
C ALA A 57 -10.02 -0.13 20.20
N GLU A 58 -9.66 0.43 19.04
CA GLU A 58 -10.56 1.25 18.23
C GLU A 58 -11.53 0.40 17.39
N HIS A 59 -11.12 -0.80 17.00
CA HIS A 59 -11.88 -1.70 16.11
C HIS A 59 -11.98 -3.11 16.70
N PRO A 60 -12.66 -3.30 17.84
CA PRO A 60 -12.81 -4.61 18.48
C PRO A 60 -13.56 -5.55 17.53
N GLY A 61 -13.02 -6.75 17.35
CA GLY A 61 -13.61 -7.77 16.49
C GLY A 61 -13.01 -7.86 15.07
N LEU A 62 -12.10 -6.95 14.70
CA LEU A 62 -11.27 -7.11 13.50
C LEU A 62 -9.98 -7.88 13.83
N ASP A 63 -9.47 -8.63 12.84
CA ASP A 63 -8.24 -9.42 12.98
C ASP A 63 -7.01 -8.54 12.72
N PHE A 64 -6.18 -8.36 13.74
CA PHE A 64 -4.93 -7.60 13.65
C PHE A 64 -3.74 -8.45 14.07
N ARG A 65 -2.74 -8.60 13.19
CA ARG A 65 -1.57 -9.46 13.38
C ARG A 65 -0.27 -8.68 13.28
N LEU A 66 0.69 -9.05 14.14
CA LEU A 66 2.05 -8.56 14.08
C LEU A 66 2.84 -9.40 13.07
N ALA A 67 3.44 -8.77 12.08
CA ALA A 67 4.38 -9.43 11.17
C ALA A 67 5.35 -8.41 10.56
N PRO A 68 6.57 -8.83 10.16
CA PRO A 68 7.49 -7.96 9.44
C PRO A 68 6.92 -7.61 8.06
N LEU A 69 7.19 -6.38 7.57
CA LEU A 69 6.73 -5.96 6.24
C LEU A 69 7.48 -6.65 5.11
N ASP A 70 8.76 -6.91 5.30
CA ASP A 70 9.70 -7.52 4.33
C ASP A 70 10.03 -8.99 4.62
N GLY A 71 9.20 -9.64 5.46
CA GLY A 71 9.28 -11.06 5.79
C GLY A 71 8.15 -11.87 5.15
N ASP A 72 8.10 -13.15 5.53
CA ASP A 72 7.02 -14.04 5.12
C ASP A 72 5.72 -13.61 5.82
N LEU A 73 4.68 -13.38 5.06
CA LEU A 73 3.36 -13.09 5.60
C LEU A 73 2.74 -14.37 6.18
N PRO A 74 2.14 -14.33 7.40
CA PRO A 74 1.51 -15.50 8.02
C PRO A 74 0.14 -15.81 7.38
N LEU A 75 0.14 -15.99 6.06
CA LEU A 75 -1.04 -16.17 5.22
C LEU A 75 -0.77 -17.25 4.17
N GLU A 76 -1.80 -17.98 3.79
CA GLU A 76 -1.71 -19.04 2.77
C GLU A 76 -1.58 -18.48 1.36
N ASP A 77 -1.03 -19.27 0.46
CA ASP A 77 -0.93 -18.94 -0.97
C ASP A 77 -2.33 -18.74 -1.56
N SER A 78 -2.48 -17.72 -2.41
CA SER A 78 -3.72 -17.47 -3.15
C SER A 78 -4.96 -17.32 -2.27
N SER A 79 -4.78 -16.84 -1.03
CA SER A 79 -5.85 -16.72 -0.03
C SER A 79 -6.59 -15.39 -0.06
N LEU A 80 -6.09 -14.39 -0.80
CA LEU A 80 -6.60 -13.02 -0.80
C LEU A 80 -7.03 -12.55 -2.19
N ASP A 81 -8.08 -11.74 -2.24
CA ASP A 81 -8.59 -11.14 -3.47
C ASP A 81 -8.11 -9.69 -3.62
N VAL A 82 -7.73 -9.04 -2.52
CA VAL A 82 -7.17 -7.68 -2.53
C VAL A 82 -6.15 -7.50 -1.40
N VAL A 83 -5.02 -6.88 -1.73
CA VAL A 83 -4.03 -6.35 -0.79
C VAL A 83 -4.01 -4.84 -0.93
N TRP A 84 -4.25 -4.14 0.17
CA TRP A 84 -4.10 -2.69 0.31
C TRP A 84 -2.81 -2.40 1.07
N ALA A 85 -1.95 -1.55 0.51
CA ALA A 85 -0.72 -1.09 1.12
C ALA A 85 -0.58 0.42 0.94
N SER A 86 -0.89 1.18 1.98
CA SER A 86 -0.93 2.64 1.93
C SER A 86 0.23 3.25 2.69
N GLU A 87 1.14 3.92 1.98
CA GLU A 87 2.37 4.51 2.54
C GLU A 87 3.22 3.43 3.23
N VAL A 88 3.52 2.37 2.50
CA VAL A 88 4.27 1.21 2.98
C VAL A 88 5.49 0.93 2.11
N ILE A 89 5.30 0.87 0.78
CA ILE A 89 6.33 0.42 -0.16
C ILE A 89 7.61 1.25 -0.12
N GLU A 90 7.50 2.53 0.25
CA GLU A 90 8.65 3.42 0.43
C GLU A 90 9.53 3.09 1.63
N HIS A 91 9.00 2.35 2.61
CA HIS A 91 9.70 1.94 3.84
C HIS A 91 10.25 0.51 3.79
N VAL A 92 9.89 -0.25 2.77
CA VAL A 92 10.29 -1.66 2.63
C VAL A 92 11.74 -1.77 2.18
N SER A 93 12.59 -2.47 2.94
CA SER A 93 14.02 -2.61 2.63
C SER A 93 14.28 -3.56 1.45
N ASP A 94 13.56 -4.68 1.39
CA ASP A 94 13.60 -5.65 0.29
C ASP A 94 12.28 -5.65 -0.48
N THR A 95 12.15 -4.70 -1.39
CA THR A 95 10.95 -4.54 -2.23
C THR A 95 10.68 -5.77 -3.11
N ALA A 96 11.74 -6.47 -3.53
CA ALA A 96 11.63 -7.67 -4.35
C ALA A 96 10.94 -8.80 -3.58
N ARG A 97 11.41 -9.07 -2.38
CA ARG A 97 10.80 -10.07 -1.49
C ARG A 97 9.37 -9.67 -1.12
N TRP A 98 9.14 -8.42 -0.78
CA TRP A 98 7.82 -7.90 -0.44
C TRP A 98 6.81 -8.10 -1.57
N LEU A 99 7.13 -7.72 -2.82
CA LEU A 99 6.26 -7.92 -3.98
C LEU A 99 6.02 -9.40 -4.28
N SER A 100 7.04 -10.24 -4.09
CA SER A 100 6.92 -11.70 -4.25
C SER A 100 5.93 -12.29 -3.23
N GLU A 101 6.01 -11.87 -1.97
CA GLU A 101 5.08 -12.29 -0.92
C GLU A 101 3.65 -11.78 -1.14
N VAL A 102 3.51 -10.51 -1.48
CA VAL A 102 2.19 -9.96 -1.84
C VAL A 102 1.59 -10.74 -3.01
N ARG A 103 2.40 -11.06 -4.02
CA ARG A 103 1.94 -11.85 -5.16
C ARG A 103 1.61 -13.31 -4.78
N ARG A 104 2.37 -13.91 -3.84
CA ARG A 104 2.10 -15.27 -3.33
C ARG A 104 0.72 -15.36 -2.69
N VAL A 105 0.40 -14.44 -1.80
CA VAL A 105 -0.86 -14.45 -1.03
C VAL A 105 -2.08 -14.03 -1.85
N LEU A 106 -1.91 -13.24 -2.93
CA LEU A 106 -3.00 -12.87 -3.82
C LEU A 106 -3.48 -14.09 -4.63
N ALA A 107 -4.77 -14.28 -4.75
CA ALA A 107 -5.38 -15.25 -5.65
C ALA A 107 -5.15 -14.86 -7.13
N PRO A 108 -5.31 -15.77 -8.10
CA PRO A 108 -5.35 -15.40 -9.51
C PRO A 108 -6.39 -14.30 -9.76
N ARG A 109 -6.00 -13.24 -10.46
CA ARG A 109 -6.79 -12.01 -10.66
C ARG A 109 -7.03 -11.19 -9.38
N GLY A 110 -6.35 -11.50 -8.30
CA GLY A 110 -6.29 -10.68 -7.10
C GLY A 110 -5.57 -9.35 -7.36
N ARG A 111 -5.89 -8.33 -6.60
CA ARG A 111 -5.44 -6.95 -6.84
C ARG A 111 -4.53 -6.47 -5.73
N LEU A 112 -3.39 -5.90 -6.13
CA LEU A 112 -2.55 -5.07 -5.28
C LEU A 112 -2.92 -3.61 -5.49
N LEU A 113 -3.21 -2.90 -4.40
CA LEU A 113 -3.51 -1.48 -4.37
C LEU A 113 -2.46 -0.79 -3.48
N VAL A 114 -1.72 0.15 -4.06
CA VAL A 114 -0.64 0.86 -3.36
C VAL A 114 -0.88 2.36 -3.39
N THR A 115 -0.61 3.03 -2.28
CA THR A 115 -0.36 4.47 -2.27
C THR A 115 1.02 4.77 -1.74
N THR A 116 1.69 5.76 -2.31
CA THR A 116 3.03 6.21 -1.89
C THR A 116 3.23 7.66 -2.32
N PRO A 117 4.13 8.43 -1.70
CA PRO A 117 4.45 9.79 -2.14
C PRO A 117 4.92 9.83 -3.60
N ASP A 118 4.47 10.84 -4.36
CA ASP A 118 4.94 11.10 -5.73
C ASP A 118 6.18 11.98 -5.70
N HIS A 119 7.26 11.52 -6.32
CA HIS A 119 8.51 12.25 -6.48
C HIS A 119 8.76 12.61 -7.95
N PRO A 120 8.04 13.63 -8.51
CA PRO A 120 8.16 13.98 -9.91
C PRO A 120 9.60 14.37 -10.27
N ARG A 121 10.11 13.87 -11.40
CA ARG A 121 11.50 14.11 -11.85
C ARG A 121 11.87 15.60 -11.86
N LEU A 122 10.94 16.46 -12.25
CA LEU A 122 11.18 17.91 -12.27
C LEU A 122 11.39 18.46 -10.87
N ALA A 123 10.63 18.00 -9.90
CA ALA A 123 10.79 18.41 -8.50
C ALA A 123 12.14 17.95 -7.93
N LEU A 124 12.54 16.70 -8.24
CA LEU A 124 13.86 16.16 -7.87
C LEU A 124 14.99 16.96 -8.52
N ALA A 125 14.87 17.30 -9.81
CA ALA A 125 15.88 18.06 -10.53
C ALA A 125 16.03 19.52 -10.01
N LEU A 126 14.91 20.16 -9.64
CA LEU A 126 14.93 21.56 -9.18
C LEU A 126 15.33 21.71 -7.71
N ARG A 127 15.01 20.74 -6.86
CA ARG A 127 15.25 20.82 -5.41
C ARG A 127 16.50 20.10 -4.94
N GLY A 128 17.10 19.27 -5.80
CA GLY A 128 18.18 18.35 -5.43
C GLY A 128 17.70 17.19 -4.56
N ILE A 129 18.36 16.07 -4.69
CA ILE A 129 18.02 14.85 -3.93
C ILE A 129 18.31 15.04 -2.42
N GLU A 130 19.28 15.86 -2.09
CA GLU A 130 19.71 16.15 -0.71
C GLU A 130 18.61 16.79 0.15
N ARG A 131 17.72 17.58 -0.46
CA ARG A 131 16.56 18.16 0.25
C ARG A 131 15.42 17.18 0.50
N TYR A 132 15.46 16.01 -0.12
CA TYR A 132 14.48 14.96 0.10
C TYR A 132 14.93 13.94 1.15
N SER A 133 16.23 13.87 1.47
CA SER A 133 16.76 12.91 2.43
C SER A 133 16.47 13.28 3.89
N GLU A 134 16.39 14.58 4.23
CA GLU A 134 16.16 15.00 5.62
C GLU A 134 14.69 15.00 6.05
N PRO A 135 13.72 15.52 5.27
CA PRO A 135 12.31 15.47 5.68
C PRO A 135 11.59 14.15 5.35
N VAL A 136 12.23 13.27 4.60
CA VAL A 136 11.64 11.96 4.19
C VAL A 136 11.86 10.87 5.25
N GLY A 137 12.74 11.14 6.24
CA GLY A 137 12.94 10.30 7.42
C GLY A 137 13.34 8.88 7.08
N ASP A 138 12.40 7.97 7.21
CA ASP A 138 12.54 6.53 7.02
C ASP A 138 12.12 6.03 5.63
N HIS A 139 11.88 6.91 4.65
CA HIS A 139 11.63 6.50 3.26
C HIS A 139 12.92 6.01 2.61
N LEU A 140 13.01 4.72 2.34
CA LEU A 140 14.13 4.08 1.67
C LEU A 140 14.07 4.24 0.14
N HIS A 141 12.86 4.40 -0.40
CA HIS A 141 12.62 4.51 -1.84
C HIS A 141 11.79 5.73 -2.22
N LEU A 142 12.18 6.36 -3.32
CA LEU A 142 11.48 7.50 -3.92
C LEU A 142 10.86 7.06 -5.25
N TYR A 143 9.53 7.00 -5.29
CA TYR A 143 8.82 6.54 -6.48
C TYR A 143 8.37 7.69 -7.38
N THR A 144 8.49 7.47 -8.68
CA THR A 144 7.81 8.21 -9.73
C THR A 144 6.71 7.32 -10.30
N ARG A 145 5.74 7.90 -11.00
CA ARG A 145 4.72 7.12 -11.71
C ARG A 145 5.31 6.04 -12.62
N ARG A 146 6.40 6.36 -13.34
CA ARG A 146 7.05 5.42 -14.27
C ARG A 146 7.82 4.32 -13.54
N SER A 147 8.57 4.67 -12.50
CA SER A 147 9.35 3.66 -11.75
C SER A 147 8.45 2.68 -11.00
N LEU A 148 7.35 3.16 -10.40
CA LEU A 148 6.40 2.29 -9.73
C LEU A 148 5.66 1.36 -10.70
N ALA A 149 5.24 1.88 -11.87
CA ALA A 149 4.62 1.05 -12.89
C ALA A 149 5.57 -0.04 -13.40
N GLY A 150 6.81 0.34 -13.77
CA GLY A 150 7.82 -0.62 -14.23
C GLY A 150 8.16 -1.68 -13.19
N LEU A 151 8.23 -1.29 -11.92
CA LEU A 151 8.47 -2.24 -10.82
C LEU A 151 7.34 -3.27 -10.71
N LEU A 152 6.08 -2.84 -10.74
CA LEU A 152 4.95 -3.78 -10.69
C LEU A 152 4.91 -4.71 -11.90
N ASP A 153 5.16 -4.19 -13.12
CA ASP A 153 5.24 -5.00 -14.35
C ASP A 153 6.37 -6.04 -14.26
N GLU A 154 7.56 -5.66 -13.75
CA GLU A 154 8.71 -6.55 -13.60
C GLU A 154 8.42 -7.71 -12.65
N PHE A 155 7.63 -7.46 -11.59
CA PHE A 155 7.20 -8.51 -10.65
C PHE A 155 5.96 -9.27 -11.11
N GLY A 156 5.58 -9.15 -12.38
CA GLY A 156 4.55 -9.96 -13.03
C GLY A 156 3.11 -9.57 -12.66
N PHE A 157 2.89 -8.35 -12.18
CA PHE A 157 1.55 -7.79 -12.12
C PHE A 157 1.13 -7.33 -13.51
N THR A 158 -0.13 -7.57 -13.83
CA THR A 158 -0.75 -7.20 -15.10
C THR A 158 -1.77 -6.08 -14.89
N GLN A 159 -2.29 -5.49 -15.96
CA GLN A 159 -3.25 -4.37 -15.90
C GLN A 159 -2.79 -3.24 -14.96
N VAL A 160 -1.47 -2.99 -14.94
CA VAL A 160 -0.87 -2.00 -14.06
C VAL A 160 -1.33 -0.59 -14.44
N THR A 161 -1.85 0.12 -13.47
CA THR A 161 -2.22 1.53 -13.60
C THR A 161 -1.60 2.33 -12.46
N VAL A 162 -0.94 3.44 -12.78
CA VAL A 162 -0.37 4.35 -11.78
C VAL A 162 -0.76 5.78 -12.12
N ARG A 163 -1.40 6.48 -11.20
CA ARG A 163 -1.83 7.87 -11.39
C ARG A 163 -1.36 8.75 -10.23
N GLY A 164 -0.89 9.95 -10.54
CA GLY A 164 -0.59 10.97 -9.54
C GLY A 164 -1.85 11.74 -9.16
N VAL A 165 -2.06 11.95 -7.86
CA VAL A 165 -3.20 12.68 -7.30
C VAL A 165 -2.75 13.72 -6.25
N GLY A 166 -3.68 14.58 -5.84
CA GLY A 166 -3.35 15.69 -4.94
C GLY A 166 -2.46 16.73 -5.58
N GLY A 167 -2.33 17.92 -4.97
CA GLY A 167 -1.52 19.01 -5.53
C GLY A 167 -2.03 19.53 -6.87
N VAL A 168 -1.12 20.10 -7.66
CA VAL A 168 -1.42 20.67 -8.99
C VAL A 168 -0.84 19.80 -10.12
N PRO A 169 -1.34 19.93 -11.38
CA PRO A 169 -0.74 19.23 -12.51
C PRO A 169 0.77 19.46 -12.61
N GLY A 170 1.54 18.38 -12.78
CA GLY A 170 3.02 18.43 -12.79
C GLY A 170 3.67 18.43 -11.41
N TRP A 171 2.90 18.60 -10.34
CA TRP A 171 3.37 18.60 -8.95
C TRP A 171 2.37 17.83 -8.07
N ARG A 172 2.20 16.54 -8.39
CA ARG A 172 1.34 15.65 -7.60
C ARG A 172 2.04 15.28 -6.30
N ARG A 173 1.23 14.94 -5.27
CA ARG A 173 1.75 14.63 -3.93
C ARG A 173 1.79 13.14 -3.65
N MET A 174 0.94 12.38 -4.33
CA MET A 174 0.76 10.96 -4.05
C MET A 174 0.51 10.18 -5.35
N LEU A 175 1.03 8.98 -5.41
CA LEU A 175 0.72 7.97 -6.42
C LEU A 175 -0.37 7.03 -5.89
N LEU A 176 -1.31 6.70 -6.75
CA LEU A 176 -2.25 5.60 -6.57
C LEU A 176 -1.93 4.56 -7.64
N ALA A 177 -1.58 3.37 -7.21
CA ALA A 177 -1.20 2.27 -8.10
C ALA A 177 -2.09 1.05 -7.89
N ARG A 178 -2.42 0.37 -9.00
CA ARG A 178 -3.13 -0.91 -9.03
C ARG A 178 -2.38 -1.85 -9.95
N GLY A 179 -2.23 -3.11 -9.54
CA GLY A 179 -1.77 -4.22 -10.36
C GLY A 179 -2.63 -5.45 -10.09
N GLU A 180 -2.78 -6.32 -11.08
CA GLU A 180 -3.52 -7.58 -10.97
C GLU A 180 -2.54 -8.76 -11.10
N ARG A 181 -2.67 -9.79 -10.21
CA ARG A 181 -1.87 -11.01 -10.25
C ARG A 181 -2.22 -11.88 -11.45
#